data_3fc3b5ac021f734f1f6cb9103fe34750
#
_entry.id   3fc3b5ac021f734f1f6cb9103fe34750
#
_cell.length_a   1.000
_cell.length_b   1.000
_cell.length_c   1.000
_cell.angle_alpha   90.00
_cell.angle_beta   90.00
_cell.angle_gamma   90.00
#
_symmetry.space_group_name_H-M   'P 1'
#
loop_
_entity.id
_entity.type
_entity.pdbx_description
1 polymer ?
#
loop_
_entity_poly.entity_id
_entity_poly.type
_entity_poly.pdbx_seq_one_letter_code
_entity_poly.pdbx_strand_id
1 'polypeptide(L)'
;MMVERWDPDRDGPLSEAALRRKLERRGYRVSRYVYPVGTYFSDHSHDIDKIDAVLSGRFRMRMEGNEVILEAGDCLAVPRGIVHSAEVVGMEPVVSLDATKA
;
A
#
# COMPACT_ATOMS: atom_id res chain seq x y z
N MET A 1 -6.63 -10.65 6.71
CA MET A 1 -5.95 -9.49 6.11
C MET A 1 -5.32 -8.69 7.23
N MET A 2 -4.00 -8.60 7.22
CA MET A 2 -3.26 -7.90 8.28
C MET A 2 -2.55 -6.68 7.71
N VAL A 3 -2.80 -5.53 8.34
CA VAL A 3 -2.10 -4.29 8.00
C VAL A 3 -0.90 -4.14 8.92
N GLU A 4 0.25 -3.87 8.34
CA GLU A 4 1.43 -3.50 9.12
C GLU A 4 1.44 -1.98 9.26
N ARG A 5 1.42 -1.50 10.51
CA ARG A 5 1.45 -0.07 10.82
C ARG A 5 2.90 0.40 11.00
N TRP A 6 3.15 1.65 10.62
CA TRP A 6 4.44 2.28 10.88
C TRP A 6 4.60 2.50 12.39
N ASP A 7 5.76 2.10 12.94
CA ASP A 7 6.08 2.30 14.34
C ASP A 7 7.33 3.19 14.44
N PRO A 8 7.18 4.47 14.84
CA PRO A 8 8.32 5.39 14.91
C PRO A 8 9.43 4.92 15.86
N ASP A 9 9.10 4.19 16.91
CA ASP A 9 10.10 3.68 17.85
C ASP A 9 10.97 2.59 17.22
N ARG A 10 10.38 1.77 16.35
CA ARG A 10 11.09 0.71 15.63
C ARG A 10 11.68 1.20 14.32
N ASP A 11 10.91 2.00 13.57
CA ASP A 11 11.20 2.33 12.17
C ASP A 11 11.80 3.74 12.01
N GLY A 12 11.81 4.55 13.08
CA GLY A 12 12.23 5.95 13.01
C GLY A 12 11.16 6.85 12.42
N PRO A 13 11.48 8.12 12.17
CA PRO A 13 10.53 9.05 11.56
C PRO A 13 10.08 8.58 10.18
N LEU A 14 8.77 8.69 9.92
CA LEU A 14 8.22 8.34 8.63
C LEU A 14 8.66 9.34 7.56
N SER A 15 9.16 8.81 6.45
CA SER A 15 9.44 9.58 5.24
C SER A 15 9.31 8.65 4.04
N GLU A 16 9.23 9.22 2.84
CA GLU A 16 9.21 8.39 1.62
C GLU A 16 10.45 7.51 1.54
N ALA A 17 11.63 8.07 1.82
CA ALA A 17 12.88 7.32 1.78
C ALA A 17 12.90 6.19 2.80
N ALA A 18 12.40 6.43 4.01
CA ALA A 18 12.38 5.41 5.07
C ALA A 18 11.41 4.28 4.73
N LEU A 19 10.22 4.61 4.21
CA LEU A 19 9.23 3.61 3.81
C LEU A 19 9.75 2.79 2.63
N ARG A 20 10.36 3.44 1.64
CA ARG A 20 11.00 2.76 0.49
C ARG A 20 12.07 1.78 0.95
N ARG A 21 12.98 2.20 1.83
CA ARG A 21 14.04 1.33 2.36
C ARG A 21 13.49 0.12 3.08
N LYS A 22 12.41 0.30 3.85
CA LYS A 22 11.77 -0.81 4.56
C LYS A 22 11.29 -1.89 3.58
N LEU A 23 10.69 -1.47 2.48
CA LEU A 23 10.20 -2.41 1.45
C LEU A 23 11.34 -3.03 0.65
N GLU A 24 12.35 -2.24 0.30
CA GLU A 24 13.51 -2.73 -0.46
C GLU A 24 14.31 -3.77 0.33
N ARG A 25 14.43 -3.59 1.64
CA ARG A 25 15.10 -4.57 2.53
C ARG A 25 14.43 -5.93 2.52
N ARG A 26 13.15 -5.99 2.16
CA ARG A 26 12.39 -7.23 2.04
C ARG A 26 12.49 -7.86 0.66
N GLY A 27 13.30 -7.26 -0.24
CA GLY A 27 13.52 -7.76 -1.60
C GLY A 27 12.50 -7.27 -2.61
N TYR A 28 11.77 -6.20 -2.32
CA TYR A 28 10.78 -5.64 -3.24
C TYR A 28 11.37 -4.49 -4.04
N ARG A 29 10.87 -4.35 -5.27
CA ARG A 29 11.08 -3.16 -6.09
C ARG A 29 9.95 -2.19 -5.81
N VAL A 30 10.28 -0.92 -5.63
CA VAL A 30 9.32 0.09 -5.19
C VAL A 30 9.12 1.13 -6.28
N SER A 31 7.86 1.36 -6.65
CA SER A 31 7.46 2.42 -7.58
C SER A 31 6.51 3.37 -6.87
N ARG A 32 6.64 4.66 -7.18
CA ARG A 32 5.82 5.71 -6.57
C ARG A 32 4.71 6.11 -7.51
N TYR A 33 3.48 6.17 -7.00
CA TYR A 33 2.32 6.64 -7.76
C TYR A 33 1.54 7.65 -6.93
N VAL A 34 0.90 8.59 -7.62
CA VAL A 34 -0.08 9.50 -7.01
C VAL A 34 -1.43 9.20 -7.65
N TYR A 35 -2.39 8.82 -6.81
CA TYR A 35 -3.74 8.54 -7.25
C TYR A 35 -4.66 9.71 -6.87
N PRO A 36 -5.28 10.37 -7.86
CA PRO A 36 -6.20 11.49 -7.57
C PRO A 36 -7.38 11.08 -6.70
N VAL A 37 -8.00 12.08 -6.07
CA VAL A 37 -9.26 11.91 -5.34
C VAL A 37 -10.27 11.19 -6.23
N GLY A 38 -10.94 10.17 -5.69
CA GLY A 38 -11.96 9.41 -6.40
C GLY A 38 -11.44 8.28 -7.29
N THR A 39 -10.12 8.06 -7.37
CA THR A 39 -9.57 6.94 -8.13
C THR A 39 -10.09 5.62 -7.57
N TYR A 40 -10.56 4.76 -8.47
CA TYR A 40 -11.08 3.44 -8.12
C TYR A 40 -10.44 2.37 -9.01
N PHE A 41 -9.93 1.33 -8.37
CA PHE A 41 -9.42 0.13 -9.05
C PHE A 41 -10.41 -1.01 -8.77
N SER A 42 -11.07 -1.49 -9.84
CA SER A 42 -12.01 -2.61 -9.73
C SER A 42 -11.27 -3.91 -9.39
N ASP A 43 -12.03 -4.96 -9.09
CA ASP A 43 -11.48 -6.26 -8.75
C ASP A 43 -10.48 -6.72 -9.80
N HIS A 44 -9.28 -7.06 -9.35
CA HIS A 44 -8.19 -7.56 -10.20
C HIS A 44 -7.22 -8.38 -9.35
N SER A 45 -6.32 -9.08 -10.02
CA SER A 45 -5.25 -9.82 -9.36
C SER A 45 -3.95 -9.64 -10.14
N HIS A 46 -2.84 -10.03 -9.52
CA HIS A 46 -1.51 -9.94 -10.13
C HIS A 46 -0.82 -11.31 -10.07
N ASP A 47 0.07 -11.56 -11.03
CA ASP A 47 0.86 -12.79 -11.07
C ASP A 47 2.14 -12.72 -10.25
N ILE A 48 2.20 -11.79 -9.30
CA ILE A 48 3.39 -11.52 -8.50
C ILE A 48 2.95 -11.08 -7.10
N ASP A 49 3.75 -11.41 -6.10
CA ASP A 49 3.51 -10.91 -4.74
C ASP A 49 3.79 -9.42 -4.68
N LYS A 50 2.90 -8.68 -4.03
CA LYS A 50 2.98 -7.24 -3.89
C LYS A 50 2.79 -6.80 -2.45
N ILE A 51 3.27 -5.60 -2.16
CA ILE A 51 2.90 -4.84 -0.97
C ILE A 51 2.42 -3.48 -1.43
N ASP A 52 1.23 -3.10 -1.01
CA ASP A 52 0.73 -1.73 -1.19
C ASP A 52 1.02 -0.94 0.09
N ALA A 53 1.75 0.15 -0.06
CA ALA A 53 2.10 1.03 1.04
C ALA A 53 1.62 2.45 0.76
N VAL A 54 1.10 3.12 1.79
CA VAL A 54 0.60 4.48 1.66
C VAL A 54 1.53 5.44 2.38
N LEU A 55 1.97 6.49 1.69
CA LEU A 55 2.76 7.55 2.29
C LEU A 55 1.86 8.67 2.80
N SER A 56 0.81 9.02 2.06
CA SER A 56 -0.17 10.01 2.48
C SER A 56 -1.51 9.76 1.81
N GLY A 57 -2.57 10.32 2.39
CA GLY A 57 -3.93 10.08 1.95
C GLY A 57 -4.53 8.83 2.59
N ARG A 58 -5.70 8.41 2.11
CA ARG A 58 -6.44 7.27 2.64
C ARG A 58 -6.87 6.36 1.50
N PHE A 59 -6.47 5.10 1.57
CA PHE A 59 -6.68 4.12 0.51
C PHE A 59 -7.47 2.94 1.05
N ARG A 60 -8.71 2.77 0.58
CA ARG A 60 -9.56 1.65 0.99
C ARG A 60 -9.24 0.45 0.13
N MET A 61 -8.89 -0.66 0.76
CA MET A 61 -8.63 -1.91 0.05
C MET A 61 -9.58 -3.00 0.52
N ARG A 62 -10.08 -3.78 -0.44
CA ARG A 62 -10.94 -4.94 -0.17
C ARG A 62 -10.29 -6.18 -0.74
N MET A 63 -10.19 -7.21 0.08
CA MET A 63 -9.52 -8.46 -0.26
C MET A 63 -10.08 -9.58 0.62
N GLU A 64 -10.47 -10.70 -0.01
CA GLU A 64 -10.95 -11.89 0.71
C GLU A 64 -12.10 -11.60 1.68
N GLY A 65 -13.05 -10.78 1.26
CA GLY A 65 -14.20 -10.43 2.08
C GLY A 65 -13.93 -9.44 3.20
N ASN A 66 -12.70 -8.94 3.30
CA ASN A 66 -12.30 -7.95 4.31
C ASN A 66 -12.05 -6.59 3.67
N GLU A 67 -12.19 -5.55 4.47
CA GLU A 67 -11.94 -4.19 4.05
C GLU A 67 -11.03 -3.50 5.07
N VAL A 68 -10.10 -2.70 4.57
CA VAL A 68 -9.19 -1.91 5.41
C VAL A 68 -8.92 -0.57 4.74
N ILE A 69 -8.69 0.46 5.55
CA ILE A 69 -8.21 1.75 5.05
C ILE A 69 -6.76 1.89 5.46
N LEU A 70 -5.90 2.05 4.44
CA LEU A 70 -4.47 2.31 4.66
C LEU A 70 -4.25 3.80 4.76
N GLU A 71 -3.48 4.20 5.75
CA GLU A 71 -3.08 5.59 6.00
C GLU A 71 -1.56 5.69 6.03
N ALA A 72 -1.03 6.87 6.33
CA ALA A 72 0.40 7.14 6.26
C ALA A 72 1.25 6.10 7.01
N GLY A 73 2.12 5.44 6.29
CA GLY A 73 3.03 4.41 6.81
C GLY A 73 2.49 3.00 6.81
N ASP A 74 1.22 2.81 6.48
CA ASP A 74 0.60 1.47 6.48
C ASP A 74 1.01 0.68 5.25
N CYS A 75 1.23 -0.62 5.45
CA CYS A 75 1.54 -1.57 4.39
C CYS A 75 0.56 -2.75 4.44
N LEU A 76 0.17 -3.23 3.26
CA LEU A 76 -0.67 -4.42 3.12
C LEU A 76 -0.05 -5.35 2.09
N ALA A 77 0.24 -6.58 2.51
CA ALA A 77 0.68 -7.62 1.57
C ALA A 77 -0.50 -8.09 0.72
N VAL A 78 -0.29 -8.12 -0.59
CA VAL A 78 -1.26 -8.63 -1.55
C VAL A 78 -0.61 -9.82 -2.26
N PRO A 79 -0.90 -11.05 -1.82
CA PRO A 79 -0.28 -12.23 -2.41
C PRO A 79 -0.67 -12.43 -3.86
N ARG A 80 0.21 -13.11 -4.60
CA ARG A 80 -0.05 -13.51 -5.99
C ARG A 80 -1.42 -14.16 -6.12
N GLY A 81 -2.18 -13.76 -7.13
CA GLY A 81 -3.44 -14.39 -7.52
C GLY A 81 -4.65 -13.99 -6.68
N ILE A 82 -4.46 -13.24 -5.62
CA ILE A 82 -5.58 -12.81 -4.76
C ILE A 82 -6.31 -11.64 -5.41
N VAL A 83 -7.62 -11.80 -5.59
CA VAL A 83 -8.48 -10.75 -6.14
C VAL A 83 -8.68 -9.66 -5.09
N HIS A 84 -8.51 -8.41 -5.50
CA HIS A 84 -8.65 -7.26 -4.63
C HIS A 84 -9.11 -6.03 -5.40
N SER A 85 -9.67 -5.08 -4.69
CA SER A 85 -10.05 -3.76 -5.21
C SER A 85 -9.51 -2.68 -4.30
N ALA A 86 -9.44 -1.46 -4.81
CA ALA A 86 -8.93 -0.33 -4.04
C ALA A 86 -9.54 0.98 -4.51
N GLU A 87 -9.70 1.94 -3.60
CA GLU A 87 -10.16 3.28 -3.96
C GLU A 87 -9.59 4.34 -3.04
N VAL A 88 -9.37 5.51 -3.60
CA VAL A 88 -8.99 6.69 -2.83
C VAL A 88 -10.24 7.22 -2.13
N VAL A 89 -10.18 7.34 -0.80
CA VAL A 89 -11.28 7.91 0.00
C VAL A 89 -10.83 9.21 0.64
N GLY A 90 -11.81 10.05 1.01
CA GLY A 90 -11.52 11.37 1.58
C GLY A 90 -11.24 12.40 0.50
N MET A 91 -10.67 13.54 0.90
CA MET A 91 -10.58 14.76 0.10
C MET A 91 -9.17 15.05 -0.40
N GLU A 92 -8.25 14.11 -0.28
CA GLU A 92 -6.88 14.30 -0.77
C GLU A 92 -6.42 13.10 -1.58
N PRO A 93 -5.44 13.29 -2.49
CA PRO A 93 -4.87 12.18 -3.26
C PRO A 93 -4.15 11.20 -2.35
N VAL A 94 -3.97 9.98 -2.84
CA VAL A 94 -3.10 9.00 -2.19
C VAL A 94 -1.73 9.03 -2.86
N VAL A 95 -0.68 9.17 -2.06
CA VAL A 95 0.69 8.89 -2.50
C VAL A 95 1.01 7.47 -2.07
N SER A 96 1.21 6.61 -3.06
CA SER A 96 1.40 5.18 -2.87
C SER A 96 2.83 4.78 -3.22
N LEU A 97 3.41 3.90 -2.42
CA LEU A 97 4.60 3.14 -2.80
C LEU A 97 4.13 1.72 -3.11
N ASP A 98 4.18 1.37 -4.39
CA ASP A 98 3.74 0.08 -4.90
C ASP A 98 4.96 -0.83 -5.02
N ALA A 99 5.01 -1.86 -4.18
CA ALA A 99 6.16 -2.74 -4.10
C ALA A 99 5.83 -4.09 -4.74
N THR A 100 6.70 -4.53 -5.65
CA THR A 100 6.56 -5.82 -6.32
C THR A 100 7.76 -6.70 -6.02
N LYS A 101 7.50 -8.00 -5.87
CA LYS A 101 8.58 -8.95 -5.62
C LYS A 101 9.46 -9.10 -6.86
N ALA A 102 10.72 -8.91 -6.67
CA ALA A 102 11.68 -9.02 -7.77
C ALA A 102 11.94 -10.48 -8.17
#